data_906e7a049338f2b75d1172e4e07863ee
#
_entry.id   906e7a049338f2b75d1172e4e07863ee
#
_cell.length_a   1.000
_cell.length_b   1.000
_cell.length_c   1.000
_cell.angle_alpha   90.00
_cell.angle_beta   90.00
_cell.angle_gamma   90.00
#
_symmetry.space_group_name_H-M   'P 1'
#
loop_
_entity.id
_entity.type
_entity.pdbx_description
1 polymer ?
#
loop_
_entity_poly.entity_id
_entity_poly.type
_entity_poly.pdbx_seq_one_letter_code
_entity_poly.pdbx_strand_id
1 'polypeptide(L)'
;GEPKLLGYRMLFYRGERLEDMRLFMQGLPDEKDVELLELPDGRIAVFTRPHGKIAFTIIDTLEELTPQRLTEATIIPGQFAEGERGGANKLRLLDEKTIGVLGHIAFEDSAFHYYAMAFRFDIETRTASPLRIIARRENFPPSETKKPWLKDVVFPGGLLEKGGDEFVLYAGLSDAANGTTIVVAPFGE
;
A
#
# COMPACT_ATOMS: atom_id res chain seq x y z
N GLY A 1 18.23 14.58 -24.75
CA GLY A 1 17.75 13.25 -24.41
C GLY A 1 16.77 13.35 -23.25
N GLU A 2 15.75 12.51 -23.23
CA GLU A 2 14.85 12.45 -22.06
C GLU A 2 15.65 12.00 -20.82
N PRO A 3 15.38 12.56 -19.63
CA PRO A 3 16.06 12.15 -18.42
C PRO A 3 15.78 10.66 -18.15
N LYS A 4 16.85 9.86 -18.07
CA LYS A 4 16.74 8.44 -17.75
C LYS A 4 16.55 8.30 -16.25
N LEU A 5 15.47 7.68 -15.81
CA LEU A 5 15.29 7.29 -14.42
C LEU A 5 16.42 6.32 -14.02
N LEU A 6 17.26 6.74 -13.10
CA LEU A 6 18.41 5.95 -12.62
C LEU A 6 18.04 5.01 -11.47
N GLY A 7 16.84 5.16 -10.90
CA GLY A 7 16.32 4.38 -9.78
C GLY A 7 15.38 5.23 -8.92
N TYR A 8 14.81 4.61 -7.91
CA TYR A 8 13.97 5.27 -6.90
C TYR A 8 14.26 4.66 -5.54
N ARG A 9 13.87 5.34 -4.47
CA ARG A 9 13.89 4.84 -3.08
C ARG A 9 12.91 5.62 -2.22
N MET A 10 12.49 5.02 -1.12
CA MET A 10 11.72 5.72 -0.09
C MET A 10 12.64 6.64 0.71
N LEU A 11 12.15 7.83 1.02
CA LEU A 11 12.77 8.77 1.95
C LEU A 11 11.82 8.99 3.12
N PHE A 12 12.30 8.79 4.33
CA PHE A 12 11.51 8.91 5.54
C PHE A 12 11.90 10.18 6.29
N TYR A 13 10.90 11.02 6.51
CA TYR A 13 11.04 12.27 7.21
C TYR A 13 10.27 12.24 8.52
N ARG A 14 10.79 12.86 9.55
CA ARG A 14 10.12 13.03 10.84
C ARG A 14 10.16 14.50 11.24
N GLY A 15 9.07 14.99 11.82
CA GLY A 15 8.91 16.35 12.33
C GLY A 15 7.49 16.55 12.87
N GLU A 16 7.30 17.55 13.70
CA GLU A 16 5.97 17.94 14.22
C GLU A 16 5.20 18.79 13.22
N ARG A 17 5.92 19.50 12.35
CA ARG A 17 5.36 20.36 11.30
C ARG A 17 6.11 20.13 9.99
N LEU A 18 5.53 20.55 8.87
CA LEU A 18 6.16 20.42 7.55
C LEU A 18 7.51 21.14 7.48
N GLU A 19 7.62 22.31 8.13
CA GLU A 19 8.85 23.12 8.16
C GLU A 19 9.96 22.46 8.98
N ASP A 20 9.60 21.58 9.92
CA ASP A 20 10.52 20.94 10.85
C ASP A 20 10.91 19.53 10.38
N MET A 21 10.42 19.09 9.23
CA MET A 21 10.70 17.76 8.71
C MET A 21 12.19 17.55 8.47
N ARG A 22 12.73 16.49 9.02
CA ARG A 22 14.13 16.06 8.84
C ARG A 22 14.17 14.64 8.29
N LEU A 23 15.02 14.46 7.28
CA LEU A 23 15.30 13.11 6.76
C LEU A 23 16.00 12.31 7.87
N PHE A 24 15.41 11.19 8.27
CA PHE A 24 16.01 10.32 9.29
C PHE A 24 16.40 8.94 8.74
N MET A 25 15.76 8.47 7.63
CA MET A 25 16.12 7.21 7.02
C MET A 25 15.92 7.25 5.51
N GLN A 26 16.79 6.57 4.78
CA GLN A 26 16.65 6.30 3.36
C GLN A 26 16.47 4.79 3.16
N GLY A 27 15.42 4.40 2.46
CA GLY A 27 15.15 3.02 2.11
C GLY A 27 16.15 2.43 1.11
N LEU A 28 15.97 1.17 0.81
CA LEU A 28 16.79 0.48 -0.17
C LEU A 28 16.58 1.05 -1.59
N PRO A 29 17.59 0.95 -2.47
CA PRO A 29 17.38 1.21 -3.90
C PRO A 29 16.28 0.31 -4.45
N ASP A 30 15.44 0.87 -5.33
CA ASP A 30 14.34 0.20 -6.03
C ASP A 30 13.25 -0.40 -5.11
N GLU A 31 13.20 0.08 -3.85
CA GLU A 31 12.14 -0.23 -2.90
C GLU A 31 11.13 0.92 -2.77
N LYS A 32 9.86 0.58 -2.64
CA LYS A 32 8.74 1.50 -2.46
C LYS A 32 7.61 0.80 -1.68
N ASP A 33 6.54 1.56 -1.39
CA ASP A 33 5.35 1.05 -0.73
C ASP A 33 5.68 0.50 0.67
N VAL A 34 6.39 1.29 1.47
CA VAL A 34 6.62 1.01 2.90
C VAL A 34 5.59 1.78 3.72
N GLU A 35 4.80 1.04 4.50
CA GLU A 35 3.75 1.57 5.35
C GLU A 35 4.03 1.25 6.82
N LEU A 36 3.76 2.21 7.69
CA LEU A 36 3.96 2.11 9.13
C LEU A 36 2.63 2.28 9.85
N LEU A 37 2.42 1.49 10.91
CA LEU A 37 1.26 1.61 11.80
C LEU A 37 1.70 1.40 13.24
N GLU A 38 1.46 2.38 14.10
CA GLU A 38 1.66 2.23 15.54
C GLU A 38 0.59 1.27 16.11
N LEU A 39 1.05 0.29 16.88
CA LEU A 39 0.22 -0.71 17.54
C LEU A 39 -0.19 -0.24 18.94
N PRO A 40 -1.25 -0.82 19.54
CA PRO A 40 -1.73 -0.43 20.87
C PRO A 40 -0.68 -0.57 21.99
N ASP A 41 0.29 -1.44 21.82
CA ASP A 41 1.39 -1.66 22.76
C ASP A 41 2.61 -0.74 22.52
N GLY A 42 2.50 0.20 21.57
CA GLY A 42 3.53 1.18 21.22
C GLY A 42 4.56 0.69 20.21
N ARG A 43 4.54 -0.59 19.82
CA ARG A 43 5.36 -1.10 18.74
C ARG A 43 4.85 -0.61 17.38
N ILE A 44 5.64 -0.79 16.35
CA ILE A 44 5.30 -0.32 15.00
C ILE A 44 5.29 -1.52 14.05
N ALA A 45 4.12 -1.76 13.44
CA ALA A 45 3.98 -2.68 12.32
C ALA A 45 4.55 -2.03 11.06
N VAL A 46 5.40 -2.73 10.35
CA VAL A 46 6.06 -2.28 9.13
C VAL A 46 5.69 -3.23 7.99
N PHE A 47 5.01 -2.71 6.98
CA PHE A 47 4.78 -3.42 5.73
C PHE A 47 5.71 -2.85 4.67
N THR A 48 6.38 -3.72 3.93
CA THR A 48 7.31 -3.36 2.86
C THR A 48 7.06 -4.21 1.63
N ARG A 49 7.77 -3.95 0.53
CA ARG A 49 7.48 -4.57 -0.77
C ARG A 49 8.72 -5.12 -1.48
N PRO A 50 9.43 -6.08 -0.90
CA PRO A 50 10.56 -6.69 -1.58
C PRO A 50 10.11 -7.47 -2.83
N HIS A 51 10.75 -7.21 -3.96
CA HIS A 51 10.48 -7.91 -5.23
C HIS A 51 8.99 -7.93 -5.67
N GLY A 52 8.25 -6.85 -5.33
CA GLY A 52 6.84 -6.73 -5.69
C GLY A 52 5.87 -7.55 -4.83
N LYS A 53 6.33 -8.14 -3.72
CA LYS A 53 5.53 -8.90 -2.76
C LYS A 53 5.44 -8.16 -1.44
N ILE A 54 4.33 -8.30 -0.72
CA ILE A 54 4.19 -7.66 0.58
C ILE A 54 4.91 -8.49 1.63
N ALA A 55 5.74 -7.82 2.43
CA ALA A 55 6.43 -8.39 3.57
C ALA A 55 6.08 -7.60 4.84
N PHE A 56 6.28 -8.24 5.99
CA PHE A 56 5.91 -7.71 7.30
C PHE A 56 7.04 -7.91 8.32
N THR A 57 7.25 -6.89 9.15
CA THR A 57 8.05 -6.97 10.37
C THR A 57 7.47 -6.06 11.45
N ILE A 58 7.93 -6.21 12.68
CA ILE A 58 7.62 -5.31 13.80
C ILE A 58 8.92 -4.74 14.32
N ILE A 59 8.89 -3.47 14.69
CA ILE A 59 9.96 -2.75 15.37
C ILE A 59 9.43 -2.18 16.69
N ASP A 60 10.28 -2.09 17.70
CA ASP A 60 9.90 -1.56 19.01
C ASP A 60 9.88 -0.02 18.99
N THR A 61 10.78 0.59 18.25
CA THR A 61 10.87 2.04 18.12
C THR A 61 11.13 2.46 16.66
N LEU A 62 10.83 3.71 16.33
CA LEU A 62 11.06 4.25 14.98
C LEU A 62 12.56 4.27 14.61
N GLU A 63 13.44 4.35 15.59
CA GLU A 63 14.91 4.33 15.42
C GLU A 63 15.41 2.98 14.87
N GLU A 64 14.64 1.90 15.04
CA GLU A 64 14.92 0.58 14.45
C GLU A 64 14.54 0.48 12.98
N LEU A 65 13.82 1.46 12.42
CA LEU A 65 13.51 1.48 10.99
C LEU A 65 14.79 1.73 10.19
N THR A 66 15.40 0.67 9.73
CA THR A 66 16.63 0.68 8.96
C THR A 66 16.50 -0.10 7.67
N PRO A 67 17.33 0.14 6.64
CA PRO A 67 17.34 -0.68 5.43
C PRO A 67 17.49 -2.18 5.72
N GLN A 68 18.27 -2.53 6.73
CA GLN A 68 18.43 -3.92 7.15
C GLN A 68 17.11 -4.52 7.65
N ARG A 69 16.37 -3.82 8.51
CA ARG A 69 15.05 -4.27 8.99
C ARG A 69 14.06 -4.48 7.86
N LEU A 70 14.07 -3.61 6.85
CA LEU A 70 13.24 -3.78 5.66
C LEU A 70 13.61 -5.04 4.87
N THR A 71 14.90 -5.36 4.75
CA THR A 71 15.39 -6.58 4.09
C THR A 71 15.02 -7.86 4.87
N GLU A 72 15.01 -7.80 6.20
CA GLU A 72 14.70 -8.92 7.10
C GLU A 72 13.19 -9.17 7.23
N ALA A 73 12.34 -8.29 6.67
CA ALA A 73 10.89 -8.46 6.71
C ALA A 73 10.47 -9.77 6.02
N THR A 74 9.55 -10.49 6.67
CA THR A 74 9.07 -11.78 6.18
C THR A 74 8.00 -11.59 5.11
N ILE A 75 8.18 -12.16 3.93
CA ILE A 75 7.17 -12.14 2.87
C ILE A 75 5.91 -12.87 3.34
N ILE A 76 4.76 -12.22 3.20
CA ILE A 76 3.46 -12.82 3.48
C ILE A 76 3.10 -13.74 2.30
N PRO A 77 2.93 -15.05 2.52
CA PRO A 77 2.72 -16.01 1.45
C PRO A 77 1.31 -15.93 0.84
N GLY A 78 1.15 -16.43 -0.38
CA GLY A 78 -0.15 -16.70 -1.01
C GLY A 78 -0.94 -15.49 -1.48
N GLN A 79 -0.34 -14.29 -1.55
CA GLN A 79 -1.06 -13.08 -1.92
C GLN A 79 -1.18 -12.84 -3.43
N PHE A 80 -0.16 -13.20 -4.19
CA PHE A 80 -0.06 -12.91 -5.63
C PHE A 80 0.24 -14.18 -6.40
N ALA A 81 -0.44 -14.33 -7.54
CA ALA A 81 -0.13 -15.36 -8.52
C ALA A 81 1.18 -15.03 -9.28
N GLU A 82 1.61 -15.95 -10.15
CA GLU A 82 2.74 -15.72 -11.03
C GLU A 82 2.43 -14.55 -11.99
N GLY A 83 3.38 -13.64 -12.15
CA GLY A 83 3.19 -12.42 -12.95
C GLY A 83 2.49 -11.26 -12.23
N GLU A 84 1.90 -11.52 -11.07
CA GLU A 84 1.29 -10.48 -10.25
C GLU A 84 2.28 -9.91 -9.23
N ARG A 85 2.06 -8.64 -8.90
CA ARG A 85 2.79 -7.89 -7.88
C ARG A 85 1.84 -6.94 -7.18
N GLY A 86 2.23 -6.44 -6.02
CA GLY A 86 1.41 -5.46 -5.32
C GLY A 86 2.12 -4.90 -4.09
N GLY A 87 1.45 -4.02 -3.37
CA GLY A 87 1.98 -3.36 -2.18
C GLY A 87 0.87 -2.88 -1.25
N ALA A 88 1.23 -2.63 0.01
CA ALA A 88 0.38 -1.92 0.94
C ALA A 88 0.41 -0.42 0.63
N ASN A 89 -0.73 0.26 0.74
CA ASN A 89 -0.87 1.69 0.51
C ASN A 89 -1.40 2.43 1.75
N LYS A 90 -2.13 1.72 2.62
CA LYS A 90 -2.61 2.24 3.90
C LYS A 90 -2.93 1.11 4.85
N LEU A 91 -2.58 1.32 6.10
CA LEU A 91 -2.86 0.39 7.19
C LEU A 91 -3.91 0.98 8.13
N ARG A 92 -4.74 0.11 8.69
CA ARG A 92 -5.74 0.47 9.68
C ARG A 92 -5.85 -0.64 10.72
N LEU A 93 -5.80 -0.28 11.98
CA LEU A 93 -6.11 -1.24 13.04
C LEU A 93 -7.62 -1.50 13.04
N LEU A 94 -8.04 -2.75 12.90
CA LEU A 94 -9.43 -3.19 12.96
C LEU A 94 -9.82 -3.60 14.38
N ASP A 95 -8.90 -4.23 15.09
CA ASP A 95 -8.93 -4.59 16.49
C ASP A 95 -7.49 -4.71 17.04
N GLU A 96 -7.31 -5.14 18.29
CA GLU A 96 -5.99 -5.22 18.94
C GLU A 96 -4.98 -6.13 18.21
N LYS A 97 -5.46 -7.07 17.39
CA LYS A 97 -4.64 -8.12 16.74
C LYS A 97 -4.73 -8.11 15.22
N THR A 98 -5.64 -7.34 14.65
CA THR A 98 -5.94 -7.40 13.23
C THR A 98 -5.70 -6.05 12.56
N ILE A 99 -4.85 -6.06 11.54
CA ILE A 99 -4.62 -4.93 10.65
C ILE A 99 -5.42 -5.12 9.36
N GLY A 100 -6.26 -4.14 9.00
CA GLY A 100 -6.83 -3.99 7.67
C GLY A 100 -5.79 -3.35 6.77
N VAL A 101 -5.44 -4.02 5.69
CA VAL A 101 -4.47 -3.54 4.70
C VAL A 101 -5.21 -3.15 3.43
N LEU A 102 -5.23 -1.86 3.11
CA LEU A 102 -5.55 -1.35 1.79
C LEU A 102 -4.29 -1.38 0.96
N GLY A 103 -4.35 -1.89 -0.25
CA GLY A 103 -3.21 -1.96 -1.14
C GLY A 103 -3.63 -2.02 -2.61
N HIS A 104 -2.67 -2.30 -3.46
CA HIS A 104 -2.90 -2.55 -4.87
C HIS A 104 -2.34 -3.89 -5.29
N ILE A 105 -3.03 -4.52 -6.25
CA ILE A 105 -2.53 -5.63 -7.04
C ILE A 105 -2.30 -5.14 -8.47
N ALA A 106 -1.22 -5.57 -9.08
CA ALA A 106 -0.86 -5.18 -10.43
C ALA A 106 -0.35 -6.36 -11.24
N PHE A 107 -0.67 -6.35 -12.51
CA PHE A 107 -0.10 -7.22 -13.53
C PHE A 107 0.01 -6.48 -14.86
N GLU A 108 0.68 -7.06 -15.83
CA GLU A 108 0.95 -6.44 -17.12
C GLU A 108 0.76 -7.47 -18.23
N ASP A 109 0.05 -7.05 -19.28
CA ASP A 109 -0.04 -7.74 -20.55
C ASP A 109 0.28 -6.75 -21.70
N SER A 110 -0.70 -6.35 -22.52
CA SER A 110 -0.59 -5.24 -23.48
C SER A 110 -0.76 -3.85 -22.82
N ALA A 111 -1.16 -3.81 -21.54
CA ALA A 111 -1.35 -2.62 -20.72
C ALA A 111 -1.01 -2.91 -19.26
N PHE A 112 -0.90 -1.86 -18.46
CA PHE A 112 -0.81 -1.98 -17.01
C PHE A 112 -2.20 -2.06 -16.39
N HIS A 113 -2.39 -3.06 -15.53
CA HIS A 113 -3.58 -3.26 -14.75
C HIS A 113 -3.24 -3.09 -13.27
N TYR A 114 -3.87 -2.12 -12.64
CA TYR A 114 -3.73 -1.88 -11.20
C TYR A 114 -5.12 -1.77 -10.59
N TYR A 115 -5.37 -2.58 -9.57
CA TYR A 115 -6.66 -2.57 -8.88
C TYR A 115 -6.46 -2.35 -7.38
N ALA A 116 -7.40 -1.62 -6.78
CA ALA A 116 -7.44 -1.49 -5.34
C ALA A 116 -7.82 -2.83 -4.71
N MET A 117 -7.04 -3.27 -3.74
CA MET A 117 -7.27 -4.51 -3.02
C MET A 117 -7.24 -4.29 -1.52
N ALA A 118 -7.84 -5.20 -0.76
CA ALA A 118 -7.78 -5.21 0.68
C ALA A 118 -7.72 -6.63 1.22
N PHE A 119 -7.14 -6.76 2.43
CA PHE A 119 -7.11 -8.01 3.19
C PHE A 119 -6.96 -7.70 4.69
N ARG A 120 -7.20 -8.72 5.53
CA ARG A 120 -6.94 -8.69 6.96
C ARG A 120 -5.61 -9.38 7.24
N PHE A 121 -4.84 -8.82 8.16
CA PHE A 121 -3.59 -9.41 8.61
C PHE A 121 -3.62 -9.59 10.13
N ASP A 122 -3.44 -10.82 10.56
CA ASP A 122 -3.33 -11.17 11.98
C ASP A 122 -1.88 -10.98 12.44
N ILE A 123 -1.70 -10.11 13.44
CA ILE A 123 -0.38 -9.70 13.94
C ILE A 123 0.32 -10.85 14.70
N GLU A 124 -0.45 -11.66 15.44
CA GLU A 124 0.09 -12.73 16.29
C GLU A 124 0.52 -13.93 15.45
N THR A 125 -0.36 -14.38 14.56
CA THR A 125 -0.08 -15.54 13.70
C THR A 125 0.72 -15.18 12.46
N ARG A 126 0.82 -13.89 12.14
CA ARG A 126 1.47 -13.34 10.93
C ARG A 126 0.88 -13.90 9.63
N THR A 127 -0.43 -14.10 9.63
CA THR A 127 -1.17 -14.64 8.50
C THR A 127 -2.11 -13.61 7.88
N ALA A 128 -2.31 -13.69 6.57
CA ALA A 128 -3.24 -12.85 5.84
C ALA A 128 -4.49 -13.64 5.42
N SER A 129 -5.64 -12.97 5.43
CA SER A 129 -6.83 -13.49 4.74
C SER A 129 -6.61 -13.48 3.22
N PRO A 130 -7.44 -14.18 2.44
CA PRO A 130 -7.44 -14.02 1.00
C PRO A 130 -7.57 -12.55 0.57
N LEU A 131 -6.79 -12.16 -0.42
CA LEU A 131 -6.83 -10.84 -1.03
C LEU A 131 -8.17 -10.66 -1.76
N ARG A 132 -8.79 -9.48 -1.59
CA ARG A 132 -10.03 -9.08 -2.29
C ARG A 132 -9.77 -7.85 -3.13
N ILE A 133 -10.12 -7.89 -4.40
CA ILE A 133 -10.20 -6.68 -5.23
C ILE A 133 -11.46 -5.93 -4.82
N ILE A 134 -11.30 -4.69 -4.35
CA ILE A 134 -12.39 -3.85 -3.83
C ILE A 134 -12.80 -2.75 -4.80
N ALA A 135 -11.96 -2.38 -5.75
CA ALA A 135 -12.31 -1.47 -6.83
C ALA A 135 -11.38 -1.63 -8.04
N ARG A 136 -11.97 -1.45 -9.23
CA ARG A 136 -11.32 -1.39 -10.52
C ARG A 136 -11.61 -0.04 -11.18
N ARG A 137 -10.99 0.22 -12.33
CA ARG A 137 -11.15 1.49 -13.05
C ARG A 137 -12.62 1.82 -13.39
N GLU A 138 -13.43 0.83 -13.71
CA GLU A 138 -14.86 0.95 -14.01
C GLU A 138 -15.73 1.44 -12.84
N ASN A 139 -15.24 1.31 -11.61
CA ASN A 139 -15.94 1.80 -10.41
C ASN A 139 -15.79 3.31 -10.18
N PHE A 140 -15.02 3.98 -11.02
CA PHE A 140 -14.79 5.43 -10.95
C PHE A 140 -15.32 6.14 -12.21
N PRO A 141 -15.66 7.42 -12.11
CA PRO A 141 -16.04 8.21 -13.29
C PRO A 141 -14.98 8.17 -14.39
N PRO A 142 -15.37 8.33 -15.66
CA PRO A 142 -14.43 8.52 -16.76
C PRO A 142 -13.47 9.67 -16.46
N SER A 143 -12.21 9.51 -16.83
CA SER A 143 -11.17 10.54 -16.67
C SER A 143 -10.14 10.43 -17.78
N GLU A 144 -9.30 11.41 -17.88
CA GLU A 144 -8.13 11.40 -18.76
C GLU A 144 -7.17 10.26 -18.36
N THR A 145 -6.35 9.86 -19.31
CA THR A 145 -5.25 8.92 -19.07
C THR A 145 -3.95 9.52 -19.59
N LYS A 146 -2.89 9.41 -18.76
CA LYS A 146 -1.57 9.94 -19.11
C LYS A 146 -0.96 9.26 -20.34
N LYS A 147 -1.19 7.97 -20.48
CA LYS A 147 -0.74 7.14 -21.60
C LYS A 147 -1.78 6.04 -21.89
N PRO A 148 -1.96 5.59 -23.16
CA PRO A 148 -2.98 4.58 -23.51
C PRO A 148 -2.87 3.28 -22.70
N TRP A 149 -1.66 2.84 -22.37
CA TRP A 149 -1.43 1.62 -21.58
C TRP A 149 -1.63 1.77 -20.09
N LEU A 150 -1.94 2.99 -19.57
CA LEU A 150 -2.27 3.27 -18.18
C LEU A 150 -3.78 3.43 -17.95
N LYS A 151 -4.61 3.15 -18.95
CA LYS A 151 -6.05 3.36 -18.89
C LYS A 151 -6.75 2.57 -17.76
N ASP A 152 -6.19 1.44 -17.37
CA ASP A 152 -6.76 0.53 -16.36
C ASP A 152 -5.97 0.55 -15.03
N VAL A 153 -5.50 1.75 -14.66
CA VAL A 153 -4.74 1.95 -13.42
C VAL A 153 -5.60 2.67 -12.38
N VAL A 154 -5.76 2.00 -11.22
CA VAL A 154 -6.31 2.55 -9.98
C VAL A 154 -5.28 2.37 -8.88
N PHE A 155 -4.73 3.47 -8.37
CA PHE A 155 -3.77 3.44 -7.28
C PHE A 155 -4.41 3.99 -5.99
N PRO A 156 -4.77 3.11 -5.02
CA PRO A 156 -5.50 3.53 -3.83
C PRO A 156 -4.63 4.42 -2.94
N GLY A 157 -5.21 5.53 -2.46
CA GLY A 157 -4.53 6.50 -1.59
C GLY A 157 -5.09 6.53 -0.17
N GLY A 158 -6.32 6.07 0.05
CA GLY A 158 -6.91 6.06 1.38
C GLY A 158 -8.36 5.61 1.42
N LEU A 159 -8.79 5.24 2.63
CA LEU A 159 -10.17 4.87 2.97
C LEU A 159 -10.67 5.75 4.11
N LEU A 160 -11.82 6.40 3.92
CA LEU A 160 -12.52 7.13 4.98
C LEU A 160 -13.86 6.45 5.27
N GLU A 161 -14.15 6.24 6.55
CA GLU A 161 -15.45 5.76 6.99
C GLU A 161 -16.55 6.76 6.61
N LYS A 162 -17.64 6.23 6.07
CA LYS A 162 -18.83 7.00 5.76
C LYS A 162 -19.97 6.70 6.74
N GLY A 163 -19.96 5.51 7.34
CA GLY A 163 -20.92 4.99 8.28
C GLY A 163 -21.39 3.58 7.91
N GLY A 164 -21.73 2.77 8.91
CA GLY A 164 -21.92 1.33 8.72
C GLY A 164 -20.70 0.70 8.10
N ASP A 165 -20.90 -0.16 7.10
CA ASP A 165 -19.82 -0.86 6.40
C ASP A 165 -19.32 -0.10 5.16
N GLU A 166 -19.82 1.14 4.93
CA GLU A 166 -19.45 1.93 3.77
C GLU A 166 -18.19 2.77 4.02
N PHE A 167 -17.31 2.79 3.04
CA PHE A 167 -16.09 3.59 3.01
C PHE A 167 -16.00 4.37 1.69
N VAL A 168 -15.46 5.58 1.77
CA VAL A 168 -15.03 6.33 0.58
C VAL A 168 -13.59 5.93 0.28
N LEU A 169 -13.37 5.30 -0.85
CA LEU A 169 -12.05 5.01 -1.39
C LEU A 169 -11.58 6.18 -2.24
N TYR A 170 -10.43 6.75 -1.91
CA TYR A 170 -9.72 7.74 -2.69
C TYR A 170 -8.62 7.06 -3.50
N ALA A 171 -8.53 7.36 -4.79
CA ALA A 171 -7.53 6.75 -5.66
C ALA A 171 -7.02 7.71 -6.75
N GLY A 172 -5.76 7.53 -7.13
CA GLY A 172 -5.22 8.02 -8.38
C GLY A 172 -5.70 7.15 -9.55
N LEU A 173 -6.08 7.79 -10.65
CA LEU A 173 -6.65 7.16 -11.83
C LEU A 173 -5.79 7.40 -13.05
N SER A 174 -5.31 6.34 -13.69
CA SER A 174 -4.62 6.38 -14.99
C SER A 174 -3.41 7.34 -15.03
N ASP A 175 -2.76 7.59 -13.87
CA ASP A 175 -1.67 8.56 -13.68
C ASP A 175 -2.01 10.01 -14.14
N ALA A 176 -3.27 10.36 -14.26
CA ALA A 176 -3.72 11.64 -14.81
C ALA A 176 -4.77 12.34 -13.96
N ALA A 177 -5.52 11.61 -13.15
CA ALA A 177 -6.62 12.16 -12.37
C ALA A 177 -6.69 11.53 -10.97
N ASN A 178 -7.56 12.07 -10.14
CA ASN A 178 -7.96 11.49 -8.86
C ASN A 178 -9.47 11.26 -8.87
N GLY A 179 -9.92 10.29 -8.11
CA GLY A 179 -11.34 9.99 -7.98
C GLY A 179 -11.68 9.31 -6.67
N THR A 180 -12.97 9.21 -6.43
CA THR A 180 -13.52 8.51 -5.27
C THR A 180 -14.60 7.55 -5.70
N THR A 181 -14.76 6.47 -4.95
CA THR A 181 -15.90 5.56 -5.06
C THR A 181 -16.28 5.03 -3.68
N ILE A 182 -17.49 4.49 -3.56
CA ILE A 182 -17.91 3.82 -2.34
C ILE A 182 -17.53 2.34 -2.44
N VAL A 183 -16.94 1.83 -1.39
CA VAL A 183 -16.68 0.39 -1.20
C VAL A 183 -17.35 -0.07 0.09
N VAL A 184 -17.86 -1.30 0.10
CA VAL A 184 -18.58 -1.87 1.24
C VAL A 184 -17.76 -2.99 1.85
N ALA A 185 -17.62 -2.99 3.18
CA ALA A 185 -16.88 -3.98 3.95
C ALA A 185 -15.53 -4.34 3.29
N PRO A 186 -14.61 -3.38 3.06
CA PRO A 186 -13.39 -3.63 2.28
C PRO A 186 -12.53 -4.72 2.88
N PHE A 187 -12.57 -4.91 4.19
CA PHE A 187 -11.80 -5.93 4.88
C PHE A 187 -12.59 -7.23 5.17
N GLY A 188 -13.84 -7.34 4.69
CA GLY A 188 -14.77 -8.43 5.03
C GLY A 188 -15.43 -8.22 6.40
N GLU A 189 -16.39 -9.09 6.71
CA GLU A 189 -17.00 -9.16 8.04
C GLU A 189 -16.00 -9.68 9.08
#